data_618ffd4f504f2f2e6c766993a7af9960
#
_entry.id   618ffd4f504f2f2e6c766993a7af9960
#
_cell.length_a   1.000
_cell.length_b   1.000
_cell.length_c   1.000
_cell.angle_alpha   90.00
_cell.angle_beta   90.00
_cell.angle_gamma   90.00
#
_symmetry.space_group_name_H-M   'P 1'
#
loop_
_entity.id
_entity.type
_entity.pdbx_description
1 polymer ?
#
loop_
_entity_poly.entity_id
_entity_poly.type
_entity_poly.pdbx_seq_one_letter_code
_entity_poly.pdbx_strand_id
1 'polypeptide(L)'
;TRPIRALTDWLDASSIKSFSAMLLDMYPKGRIDAQPYREGQNPLEITSWFDAGNYMINKNKKFGNLWIQGGPRTRTFFKDKPEKAPALNKIPLVKWDRKYTYVSSTHMLLPRGLNLVYDEWGGEKASGVLLHTKFLDTFTQKAAEELERRQHYSASVEYRAYAESLKDNPDLWCKWSEKYINWRQLEILGLMSKGNWA
;
A
#
# COMPACT_ATOMS: atom_id res chain seq x y z
N THR A 1 8.92 -20.10 1.01
CA THR A 1 7.68 -19.33 0.73
C THR A 1 6.54 -20.30 0.54
N ARG A 2 5.38 -20.04 1.16
CA ARG A 2 4.16 -20.82 0.94
C ARG A 2 3.35 -20.22 -0.21
N PRO A 3 2.64 -21.01 -1.02
CA PRO A 3 1.78 -20.49 -2.06
C PRO A 3 0.57 -19.74 -1.45
N ILE A 4 -0.03 -18.82 -2.22
CA ILE A 4 -1.22 -18.06 -1.78
C ILE A 4 -2.38 -18.98 -1.35
N ARG A 5 -2.49 -20.17 -1.96
CA ARG A 5 -3.48 -21.17 -1.59
C ARG A 5 -3.36 -21.59 -0.12
N ALA A 6 -2.17 -21.76 0.42
CA ALA A 6 -1.99 -22.10 1.83
C ALA A 6 -2.56 -21.02 2.77
N LEU A 7 -2.45 -19.73 2.38
CA LEU A 7 -3.08 -18.63 3.12
C LEU A 7 -4.60 -18.68 3.01
N THR A 8 -5.13 -18.87 1.80
CA THR A 8 -6.60 -18.91 1.60
C THR A 8 -7.23 -20.12 2.27
N ASP A 9 -6.60 -21.29 2.25
CA ASP A 9 -7.08 -22.49 2.95
C ASP A 9 -7.11 -22.28 4.48
N TRP A 10 -6.08 -21.63 5.04
CA TRP A 10 -6.07 -21.27 6.46
C TRP A 10 -7.15 -20.24 6.81
N LEU A 11 -7.32 -19.20 5.98
CA LEU A 11 -8.38 -18.20 6.16
C LEU A 11 -9.77 -18.83 6.06
N ASP A 12 -9.97 -19.79 5.16
CA ASP A 12 -11.24 -20.49 4.98
C ASP A 12 -11.60 -21.36 6.19
N ALA A 13 -10.61 -21.98 6.81
CA ALA A 13 -10.76 -22.76 8.05
C ALA A 13 -10.95 -21.87 9.30
N SER A 14 -10.68 -20.58 9.22
CA SER A 14 -10.80 -19.63 10.32
C SER A 14 -12.14 -18.87 10.27
N SER A 15 -12.40 -18.07 11.32
CA SER A 15 -13.52 -17.12 11.35
C SER A 15 -13.23 -15.83 10.59
N ILE A 16 -12.03 -15.66 10.04
CA ILE A 16 -11.58 -14.43 9.36
C ILE A 16 -12.23 -14.36 7.97
N LYS A 17 -13.04 -13.35 7.75
CA LYS A 17 -13.77 -13.15 6.48
C LYS A 17 -13.05 -12.24 5.50
N SER A 18 -12.16 -11.39 5.98
CA SER A 18 -11.37 -10.45 5.17
C SER A 18 -9.95 -10.40 5.68
N PHE A 19 -9.00 -10.45 4.76
CA PHE A 19 -7.59 -10.30 5.06
C PHE A 19 -7.13 -8.92 4.58
N SER A 20 -6.55 -8.17 5.48
CA SER A 20 -6.14 -6.80 5.25
C SER A 20 -4.66 -6.70 5.02
N ALA A 21 -4.25 -5.71 4.23
CA ALA A 21 -2.86 -5.46 3.94
C ALA A 21 -2.58 -3.95 3.81
N MET A 22 -1.33 -3.58 3.99
CA MET A 22 -0.84 -2.24 3.69
C MET A 22 -0.11 -2.25 2.35
N LEU A 23 -0.38 -1.24 1.50
CA LEU A 23 0.49 -0.93 0.36
C LEU A 23 1.80 -0.36 0.90
N LEU A 24 2.88 -1.09 0.74
CA LEU A 24 4.22 -0.61 1.06
C LEU A 24 4.85 -0.09 -0.23
N ASP A 25 4.94 1.23 -0.34
CA ASP A 25 5.52 1.83 -1.53
C ASP A 25 7.01 1.57 -1.60
N MET A 26 7.40 0.87 -2.67
CA MET A 26 8.78 0.53 -2.98
C MET A 26 9.36 1.56 -3.95
N TYR A 27 10.63 1.94 -3.74
CA TYR A 27 11.30 2.94 -4.56
C TYR A 27 12.79 2.63 -4.72
N PRO A 28 13.47 3.21 -5.74
CA PRO A 28 14.91 3.08 -5.92
C PRO A 28 15.68 3.88 -4.85
N LYS A 29 16.95 3.58 -4.65
CA LYS A 29 17.87 4.48 -3.97
C LYS A 29 18.36 5.51 -4.98
N GLY A 30 18.17 6.78 -4.67
CA GLY A 30 18.42 7.88 -5.58
C GLY A 30 17.18 8.29 -6.38
N ARG A 31 17.41 9.01 -7.47
CA ARG A 31 16.33 9.56 -8.32
C ARG A 31 15.50 8.46 -8.96
N ILE A 32 14.22 8.72 -9.16
CA ILE A 32 13.26 7.72 -9.68
C ILE A 32 13.68 7.19 -11.05
N ASP A 33 14.22 8.02 -11.91
CA ASP A 33 14.64 7.65 -13.27
C ASP A 33 16.08 7.13 -13.38
N ALA A 34 16.81 7.00 -12.26
CA ALA A 34 18.22 6.61 -12.28
C ALA A 34 18.47 5.20 -12.86
N GLN A 35 17.48 4.33 -12.79
CA GLN A 35 17.54 2.97 -13.30
C GLN A 35 16.29 2.64 -14.12
N PRO A 36 16.41 2.54 -15.46
CA PRO A 36 15.27 2.24 -16.30
C PRO A 36 14.77 0.80 -16.08
N TYR A 37 13.45 0.68 -15.95
CA TYR A 37 12.77 -0.61 -15.89
C TYR A 37 12.70 -1.26 -17.27
N ARG A 38 13.01 -2.55 -17.33
CA ARG A 38 12.89 -3.35 -18.57
C ARG A 38 11.73 -4.34 -18.42
N GLU A 39 10.98 -4.52 -19.47
CA GLU A 39 9.90 -5.49 -19.51
C GLU A 39 10.40 -6.89 -19.14
N GLY A 40 9.66 -7.58 -18.26
CA GLY A 40 10.04 -8.90 -17.74
C GLY A 40 11.04 -8.88 -16.56
N GLN A 41 11.64 -7.76 -16.25
CA GLN A 41 12.50 -7.62 -15.08
C GLN A 41 11.68 -7.65 -13.78
N ASN A 42 12.25 -8.25 -12.73
CA ASN A 42 11.63 -8.14 -11.41
C ASN A 42 11.73 -6.68 -10.90
N PRO A 43 10.61 -5.96 -10.72
CA PRO A 43 10.63 -4.56 -10.31
C PRO A 43 11.29 -4.32 -8.96
N LEU A 44 11.36 -5.32 -8.06
CA LEU A 44 12.05 -5.22 -6.77
C LEU A 44 13.57 -5.13 -6.90
N GLU A 45 14.15 -5.46 -8.06
CA GLU A 45 15.59 -5.26 -8.30
C GLU A 45 15.92 -3.78 -8.41
N ILE A 46 14.98 -2.96 -8.88
CA ILE A 46 15.11 -1.51 -9.00
C ILE A 46 14.54 -0.83 -7.76
N THR A 47 13.27 -1.10 -7.43
CA THR A 47 12.56 -0.50 -6.30
C THR A 47 12.71 -1.37 -5.06
N SER A 48 13.91 -1.43 -4.50
CA SER A 48 14.24 -2.31 -3.38
C SER A 48 14.19 -1.63 -2.00
N TRP A 49 13.86 -0.34 -1.92
CA TRP A 49 13.80 0.44 -0.70
C TRP A 49 12.38 0.82 -0.34
N PHE A 50 12.11 0.99 0.96
CA PHE A 50 10.81 1.41 1.48
C PHE A 50 10.99 2.21 2.78
N ASP A 51 9.97 2.94 3.20
CA ASP A 51 9.97 3.61 4.51
C ASP A 51 9.64 2.58 5.62
N ALA A 52 10.57 2.37 6.55
CA ALA A 52 10.38 1.45 7.68
C ALA A 52 9.38 1.96 8.73
N GLY A 53 9.00 3.24 8.67
CA GLY A 53 8.07 3.89 9.57
C GLY A 53 7.44 5.11 8.91
N ASN A 54 6.97 6.07 9.74
CA ASN A 54 6.32 7.30 9.28
C ASN A 54 4.95 7.04 8.60
N TYR A 55 4.16 6.18 9.24
CA TYR A 55 2.77 5.92 8.86
C TYR A 55 1.82 6.44 9.91
N MET A 56 0.79 7.16 9.48
CA MET A 56 -0.30 7.63 10.31
C MET A 56 -1.50 6.71 10.13
N ILE A 57 -2.08 6.28 11.24
CA ILE A 57 -3.26 5.42 11.27
C ILE A 57 -4.41 6.21 11.88
N ASN A 58 -5.45 6.45 11.08
CA ASN A 58 -6.66 7.14 11.50
C ASN A 58 -7.85 6.18 11.47
N LYS A 59 -8.73 6.27 12.47
CA LYS A 59 -9.96 5.49 12.51
C LYS A 59 -11.12 6.24 11.86
N ASN A 60 -11.64 5.70 10.77
CA ASN A 60 -12.87 6.19 10.17
C ASN A 60 -14.09 5.57 10.89
N LYS A 61 -14.71 6.34 11.78
CA LYS A 61 -15.85 5.86 12.57
C LYS A 61 -17.08 5.51 11.72
N LYS A 62 -17.29 6.22 10.61
CA LYS A 62 -18.46 6.00 9.73
C LYS A 62 -18.46 4.61 9.11
N PHE A 63 -17.31 4.15 8.61
CA PHE A 63 -17.16 2.87 7.93
C PHE A 63 -16.48 1.80 8.81
N GLY A 64 -16.01 2.17 10.01
CA GLY A 64 -15.32 1.24 10.91
C GLY A 64 -14.06 0.65 10.28
N ASN A 65 -13.29 1.48 9.55
CA ASN A 65 -12.03 1.05 8.96
C ASN A 65 -10.86 1.89 9.48
N LEU A 66 -9.67 1.32 9.37
CA LEU A 66 -8.44 2.05 9.55
C LEU A 66 -8.06 2.71 8.22
N TRP A 67 -7.60 3.97 8.29
CA TRP A 67 -7.13 4.74 7.16
C TRP A 67 -5.65 5.02 7.37
N ILE A 68 -4.81 4.38 6.57
CA ILE A 68 -3.36 4.45 6.70
C ILE A 68 -2.82 5.38 5.62
N GLN A 69 -2.04 6.37 6.03
CA GLN A 69 -1.33 7.29 5.14
C GLN A 69 0.12 7.40 5.61
N GLY A 70 1.03 7.73 4.73
CA GLY A 70 2.45 7.87 5.08
C GLY A 70 3.37 7.54 3.93
N GLY A 71 4.62 7.22 4.29
CA GLY A 71 5.65 6.86 3.34
C GLY A 71 5.99 7.98 2.35
N PRO A 72 6.59 7.64 1.20
CA PRO A 72 6.99 8.62 0.19
C PRO A 72 5.82 9.42 -0.37
N ARG A 73 4.60 8.86 -0.38
CA ARG A 73 3.41 9.60 -0.83
C ARG A 73 3.22 10.87 -0.01
N THR A 74 3.16 10.74 1.30
CA THR A 74 2.86 11.85 2.20
C THR A 74 4.02 12.82 2.29
N ARG A 75 5.24 12.34 2.50
CA ARG A 75 6.39 13.21 2.76
C ARG A 75 6.97 13.91 1.52
N THR A 76 6.71 13.37 0.33
CA THR A 76 7.26 13.94 -0.92
C THR A 76 6.16 14.55 -1.77
N PHE A 77 5.15 13.76 -2.15
CA PHE A 77 4.15 14.17 -3.14
C PHE A 77 2.99 14.98 -2.54
N PHE A 78 2.70 14.78 -1.27
CA PHE A 78 1.61 15.47 -0.56
C PHE A 78 2.11 16.21 0.68
N LYS A 79 3.37 16.69 0.66
CA LYS A 79 4.01 17.35 1.82
C LYS A 79 3.24 18.55 2.36
N ASP A 80 2.59 19.33 1.48
CA ASP A 80 1.84 20.53 1.83
C ASP A 80 0.40 20.22 2.30
N LYS A 81 -0.12 19.03 1.99
CA LYS A 81 -1.46 18.57 2.35
C LYS A 81 -1.44 17.06 2.62
N PRO A 82 -0.78 16.61 3.70
CA PRO A 82 -0.58 15.19 3.99
C PRO A 82 -1.88 14.40 4.17
N GLU A 83 -2.95 15.07 4.62
CA GLU A 83 -4.28 14.50 4.77
C GLU A 83 -4.93 14.10 3.43
N LYS A 84 -4.43 14.65 2.31
CA LYS A 84 -4.88 14.31 0.94
C LYS A 84 -4.08 13.19 0.31
N ALA A 85 -3.04 12.69 0.97
CA ALA A 85 -2.27 11.57 0.44
C ALA A 85 -3.18 10.34 0.28
N PRO A 86 -3.06 9.59 -0.83
CA PRO A 86 -3.83 8.38 -1.06
C PRO A 86 -3.60 7.34 0.04
N ALA A 87 -4.69 6.69 0.46
CA ALA A 87 -4.64 5.66 1.48
C ALA A 87 -3.81 4.45 1.06
N LEU A 88 -3.16 3.85 2.05
CA LEU A 88 -2.30 2.67 1.89
C LEU A 88 -2.99 1.38 2.32
N ASN A 89 -4.06 1.45 3.12
CA ASN A 89 -4.79 0.25 3.54
C ASN A 89 -5.52 -0.40 2.37
N LYS A 90 -5.48 -1.74 2.32
CA LYS A 90 -6.14 -2.56 1.31
C LYS A 90 -6.77 -3.79 1.94
N ILE A 91 -7.80 -4.33 1.29
CA ILE A 91 -8.44 -5.60 1.63
C ILE A 91 -8.33 -6.52 0.40
N PRO A 92 -7.17 -7.16 0.19
CA PRO A 92 -6.90 -7.91 -1.04
C PRO A 92 -7.59 -9.27 -1.10
N LEU A 93 -7.93 -9.87 0.05
CA LEU A 93 -8.58 -11.17 0.10
C LEU A 93 -9.85 -11.09 0.94
N VAL A 94 -10.92 -11.66 0.40
CA VAL A 94 -12.23 -11.71 1.04
C VAL A 94 -12.85 -13.07 0.78
N LYS A 95 -13.36 -13.73 1.83
CA LYS A 95 -14.28 -14.87 1.67
C LYS A 95 -15.61 -14.28 1.21
N TRP A 96 -15.84 -14.27 -0.12
CA TRP A 96 -16.90 -13.50 -0.73
C TRP A 96 -18.30 -13.96 -0.30
N ASP A 97 -19.15 -12.98 -0.02
CA ASP A 97 -20.59 -13.16 0.19
C ASP A 97 -21.32 -12.13 -0.67
N ARG A 98 -22.50 -12.49 -1.21
CA ARG A 98 -23.34 -11.61 -2.05
C ARG A 98 -23.79 -10.33 -1.34
N LYS A 99 -23.69 -10.28 -0.01
CA LYS A 99 -24.03 -9.10 0.81
C LYS A 99 -22.86 -8.11 0.91
N TYR A 100 -21.69 -8.44 0.36
CA TYR A 100 -20.51 -7.60 0.47
C TYR A 100 -20.41 -6.66 -0.72
N THR A 101 -19.94 -5.45 -0.46
CA THR A 101 -19.72 -4.42 -1.49
C THR A 101 -18.48 -3.63 -1.17
N TYR A 102 -17.59 -3.49 -2.16
CA TYR A 102 -16.51 -2.52 -2.08
C TYR A 102 -17.05 -1.10 -2.26
N VAL A 103 -16.65 -0.18 -1.38
CA VAL A 103 -17.13 1.21 -1.38
C VAL A 103 -16.10 2.16 -1.98
N SER A 104 -14.83 1.98 -1.68
CA SER A 104 -13.74 2.81 -2.21
C SER A 104 -12.68 1.89 -2.79
N SER A 105 -12.97 1.33 -3.97
CA SER A 105 -12.12 0.29 -4.53
C SER A 105 -11.86 -0.79 -3.46
N THR A 106 -10.65 -1.33 -3.38
CA THR A 106 -10.28 -2.34 -2.38
C THR A 106 -9.85 -1.74 -1.02
N HIS A 107 -10.16 -0.47 -0.75
CA HIS A 107 -9.84 0.19 0.52
C HIS A 107 -10.87 -0.06 1.63
N MET A 108 -12.13 -0.24 1.27
CA MET A 108 -13.24 -0.43 2.20
C MET A 108 -14.27 -1.42 1.67
N LEU A 109 -14.85 -2.17 2.59
CA LEU A 109 -15.96 -3.09 2.35
C LEU A 109 -17.16 -2.77 3.24
N LEU A 110 -18.35 -3.11 2.78
CA LEU A 110 -19.54 -3.24 3.59
C LEU A 110 -19.93 -4.72 3.70
N PRO A 111 -20.41 -5.17 4.86
CA PRO A 111 -20.64 -4.45 6.12
C PRO A 111 -19.35 -4.06 6.85
N ARG A 112 -19.46 -3.11 7.78
CA ARG A 112 -18.34 -2.44 8.46
C ARG A 112 -17.29 -3.35 9.12
N GLY A 113 -17.69 -4.50 9.66
CA GLY A 113 -16.79 -5.43 10.35
C GLY A 113 -15.69 -6.07 9.50
N LEU A 114 -15.68 -5.81 8.19
CA LEU A 114 -14.70 -6.34 7.24
C LEU A 114 -13.49 -5.40 7.00
N ASN A 115 -13.43 -4.25 7.66
CA ASN A 115 -12.49 -3.18 7.33
C ASN A 115 -11.27 -3.09 8.28
N LEU A 116 -11.04 -4.08 9.10
CA LEU A 116 -9.93 -4.07 10.07
C LEU A 116 -8.63 -4.47 9.38
N VAL A 117 -7.67 -3.56 9.34
CA VAL A 117 -6.32 -3.81 8.79
C VAL A 117 -5.38 -4.28 9.89
N TYR A 118 -5.40 -3.60 11.05
CA TYR A 118 -4.66 -3.96 12.25
C TYR A 118 -5.62 -4.02 13.43
N ASP A 119 -5.28 -4.82 14.43
CA ASP A 119 -5.98 -4.77 15.70
C ASP A 119 -5.46 -3.57 16.50
N GLU A 120 -6.30 -2.59 16.74
CA GLU A 120 -5.97 -1.40 17.51
C GLU A 120 -5.75 -1.66 19.02
N TRP A 121 -6.10 -2.87 19.47
CA TRP A 121 -6.01 -3.27 20.87
C TRP A 121 -4.86 -4.26 21.14
N GLY A 122 -3.97 -4.44 20.17
CA GLY A 122 -2.83 -5.34 20.29
C GLY A 122 -3.16 -6.82 20.10
N GLY A 123 -4.36 -7.14 19.60
CA GLY A 123 -4.68 -8.49 19.16
C GLY A 123 -3.91 -8.82 17.88
N GLU A 124 -3.25 -9.96 17.85
CA GLU A 124 -2.45 -10.42 16.72
C GLU A 124 -3.34 -10.94 15.58
N LYS A 125 -3.99 -10.05 14.85
CA LYS A 125 -4.65 -10.43 13.60
C LYS A 125 -3.63 -10.58 12.50
N ALA A 126 -3.76 -11.64 11.71
CA ALA A 126 -2.97 -11.78 10.51
C ALA A 126 -3.26 -10.62 9.55
N SER A 127 -2.22 -9.94 9.15
CA SER A 127 -2.25 -8.84 8.18
C SER A 127 -1.04 -8.92 7.27
N GLY A 128 -1.19 -8.46 6.03
CA GLY A 128 -0.15 -8.55 5.01
C GLY A 128 0.41 -7.19 4.59
N VAL A 129 1.41 -7.29 3.74
CA VAL A 129 1.98 -6.16 3.00
C VAL A 129 1.89 -6.49 1.51
N LEU A 130 1.49 -5.52 0.71
CA LEU A 130 1.58 -5.54 -0.74
C LEU A 130 2.77 -4.67 -1.15
N LEU A 131 3.85 -5.29 -1.62
CA LEU A 131 5.01 -4.58 -2.13
C LEU A 131 4.61 -3.84 -3.41
N HIS A 132 4.48 -2.53 -3.30
CA HIS A 132 3.89 -1.69 -4.33
C HIS A 132 4.96 -0.95 -5.11
N THR A 133 5.40 -1.52 -6.22
CA THR A 133 6.49 -1.04 -7.08
C THR A 133 6.04 0.09 -8.02
N LYS A 134 5.36 1.09 -7.46
CA LYS A 134 4.80 2.22 -8.22
C LYS A 134 5.88 3.15 -8.77
N PHE A 135 6.95 3.38 -8.01
CA PHE A 135 7.95 4.40 -8.29
C PHE A 135 9.10 3.88 -9.16
N LEU A 136 8.74 3.32 -10.32
CA LEU A 136 9.65 3.03 -11.41
C LEU A 136 9.81 4.29 -12.30
N ASP A 137 10.83 4.34 -13.15
CA ASP A 137 11.04 5.39 -14.14
C ASP A 137 9.80 5.64 -15.01
N THR A 138 9.08 4.57 -15.37
CA THR A 138 7.83 4.60 -16.14
C THR A 138 6.68 5.34 -15.42
N PHE A 139 6.80 5.61 -14.13
CA PHE A 139 5.75 6.29 -13.36
C PHE A 139 5.52 7.73 -13.83
N THR A 140 6.55 8.41 -14.29
CA THR A 140 6.42 9.78 -14.82
C THR A 140 5.50 9.82 -16.04
N GLN A 141 5.73 8.91 -17.01
CA GLN A 141 4.87 8.79 -18.18
C GLN A 141 3.44 8.40 -17.79
N LYS A 142 3.30 7.40 -16.92
CA LYS A 142 1.98 6.97 -16.43
C LYS A 142 1.22 8.09 -15.73
N ALA A 143 1.88 8.90 -14.93
CA ALA A 143 1.24 10.03 -14.26
C ALA A 143 0.72 11.09 -15.26
N ALA A 144 1.45 11.35 -16.33
CA ALA A 144 1.02 12.24 -17.40
C ALA A 144 -0.20 11.67 -18.16
N GLU A 145 -0.15 10.40 -18.56
CA GLU A 145 -1.26 9.72 -19.23
C GLU A 145 -2.56 9.73 -18.40
N GLU A 146 -2.46 9.49 -17.10
CA GLU A 146 -3.61 9.50 -16.20
C GLU A 146 -4.23 10.89 -16.01
N LEU A 147 -3.43 11.95 -16.10
CA LEU A 147 -3.95 13.32 -16.13
C LEU A 147 -4.75 13.61 -17.39
N GLU A 148 -4.32 13.12 -18.53
CA GLU A 148 -5.03 13.28 -19.80
C GLU A 148 -6.35 12.48 -19.82
N ARG A 149 -6.32 11.24 -19.36
CA ARG A 149 -7.48 10.33 -19.32
C ARG A 149 -8.58 10.78 -18.36
N ARG A 150 -8.24 11.44 -17.26
CA ARG A 150 -9.17 11.91 -16.19
C ARG A 150 -10.14 10.83 -15.67
N GLN A 151 -9.77 9.55 -15.75
CA GLN A 151 -10.65 8.41 -15.42
C GLN A 151 -10.56 7.97 -13.95
N HIS A 152 -9.59 8.45 -13.19
CA HIS A 152 -9.45 8.14 -11.78
C HIS A 152 -10.36 8.96 -10.88
N TYR A 153 -10.53 8.49 -9.64
CA TYR A 153 -11.29 9.16 -8.59
C TYR A 153 -10.98 10.65 -8.52
N SER A 154 -12.00 11.49 -8.34
CA SER A 154 -11.88 12.95 -8.31
C SER A 154 -11.19 13.55 -9.55
N ALA A 155 -11.45 13.03 -10.74
CA ALA A 155 -10.87 13.51 -12.00
C ALA A 155 -9.32 13.56 -11.96
N SER A 156 -8.72 12.56 -11.37
CA SER A 156 -7.26 12.38 -11.29
C SER A 156 -6.50 13.49 -10.52
N VAL A 157 -7.16 14.16 -9.57
CA VAL A 157 -6.54 15.23 -8.76
C VAL A 157 -5.26 14.75 -8.06
N GLU A 158 -5.25 13.50 -7.60
CA GLU A 158 -4.06 12.89 -7.00
C GLU A 158 -2.88 12.83 -7.97
N TYR A 159 -3.14 12.51 -9.23
CA TYR A 159 -2.09 12.43 -10.27
C TYR A 159 -1.51 13.80 -10.62
N ARG A 160 -2.23 14.91 -10.38
CA ARG A 160 -1.68 16.25 -10.53
C ARG A 160 -0.56 16.51 -9.54
N ALA A 161 -0.74 16.13 -8.26
CA ALA A 161 0.29 16.27 -7.25
C ALA A 161 1.53 15.40 -7.58
N TYR A 162 1.30 14.17 -8.07
CA TYR A 162 2.41 13.33 -8.54
C TYR A 162 3.14 13.97 -9.72
N ALA A 163 2.44 14.38 -10.78
CA ALA A 163 3.05 14.93 -11.97
C ALA A 163 3.84 16.22 -11.69
N GLU A 164 3.33 17.07 -10.79
CA GLU A 164 4.02 18.29 -10.35
C GLU A 164 5.36 17.94 -9.68
N SER A 165 5.34 17.05 -8.69
CA SER A 165 6.55 16.67 -7.96
C SER A 165 7.53 15.84 -8.80
N LEU A 166 7.04 15.09 -9.80
CA LEU A 166 7.88 14.29 -10.69
C LEU A 166 8.69 15.13 -11.69
N LYS A 167 8.30 16.40 -11.94
CA LYS A 167 9.10 17.32 -12.77
C LYS A 167 10.52 17.51 -12.22
N ASP A 168 10.65 17.47 -10.90
CA ASP A 168 11.93 17.64 -10.21
C ASP A 168 12.69 16.29 -10.05
N ASN A 169 12.10 15.20 -10.54
CA ASN A 169 12.64 13.84 -10.43
C ASN A 169 13.22 13.55 -9.02
N PRO A 170 12.36 13.48 -8.00
CA PRO A 170 12.78 13.47 -6.60
C PRO A 170 13.53 12.19 -6.23
N ASP A 171 14.50 12.34 -5.32
CA ASP A 171 15.04 11.21 -4.56
C ASP A 171 14.08 10.87 -3.42
N LEU A 172 13.55 9.65 -3.45
CA LEU A 172 12.63 9.16 -2.41
C LEU A 172 13.36 8.53 -1.23
N TRP A 173 14.69 8.38 -1.30
CA TRP A 173 15.46 7.87 -0.18
C TRP A 173 15.54 8.90 0.96
N CYS A 174 15.42 8.44 2.19
CA CYS A 174 15.52 9.28 3.39
C CYS A 174 16.08 8.45 4.57
N LYS A 175 16.29 9.08 5.71
CA LYS A 175 16.81 8.40 6.92
C LYS A 175 15.96 7.25 7.46
N TRP A 176 14.71 7.14 7.05
CA TRP A 176 13.79 6.06 7.41
C TRP A 176 13.74 4.94 6.36
N SER A 177 14.53 5.07 5.29
CA SER A 177 14.56 4.08 4.22
C SER A 177 15.32 2.85 4.64
N GLU A 178 14.67 1.70 4.48
CA GLU A 178 15.26 0.39 4.66
C GLU A 178 15.25 -0.38 3.35
N LYS A 179 16.29 -1.18 3.11
CA LYS A 179 16.32 -2.08 1.97
C LYS A 179 15.52 -3.33 2.28
N TYR A 180 14.61 -3.68 1.39
CA TYR A 180 13.80 -4.90 1.53
C TYR A 180 14.68 -6.15 1.44
N ILE A 181 14.56 -7.02 2.42
CA ILE A 181 15.26 -8.30 2.50
C ILE A 181 14.26 -9.45 2.32
N ASN A 182 13.24 -9.49 3.18
CA ASN A 182 12.20 -10.52 3.16
C ASN A 182 11.03 -10.15 4.08
N TRP A 183 10.00 -10.99 4.12
CA TRP A 183 8.80 -10.76 4.91
C TRP A 183 9.03 -10.68 6.44
N ARG A 184 10.08 -11.37 6.97
CA ARG A 184 10.39 -11.33 8.42
C ARG A 184 10.84 -9.94 8.87
N GLN A 185 11.56 -9.22 8.00
CA GLN A 185 11.89 -7.82 8.25
C GLN A 185 10.63 -6.98 8.44
N LEU A 186 9.61 -7.18 7.59
CA LEU A 186 8.35 -6.45 7.67
C LEU A 186 7.57 -6.77 8.95
N GLU A 187 7.62 -8.02 9.41
CA GLU A 187 7.03 -8.44 10.68
C GLU A 187 7.75 -7.82 11.88
N ILE A 188 9.08 -7.84 11.89
CA ILE A 188 9.90 -7.22 12.95
C ILE A 188 9.66 -5.71 13.03
N LEU A 189 9.47 -5.04 11.90
CA LEU A 189 9.14 -3.62 11.82
C LEU A 189 7.68 -3.30 12.16
N GLY A 190 6.84 -4.29 12.43
CA GLY A 190 5.42 -4.11 12.72
C GLY A 190 4.56 -3.68 11.53
N LEU A 191 5.05 -3.85 10.31
CA LEU A 191 4.33 -3.50 9.09
C LEU A 191 3.35 -4.60 8.64
N MET A 192 3.51 -5.80 9.15
CA MET A 192 2.59 -6.93 8.98
C MET A 192 2.62 -7.82 10.23
N SER A 193 1.63 -8.68 10.35
CA SER A 193 1.59 -9.72 11.36
C SER A 193 1.15 -11.04 10.74
N LYS A 194 1.85 -12.12 11.03
CA LYS A 194 1.36 -13.46 10.67
C LYS A 194 0.22 -13.90 11.57
N GLY A 195 0.00 -13.23 12.71
CA GLY A 195 -0.94 -13.67 13.73
C GLY A 195 -0.58 -15.09 14.19
N ASN A 196 -1.58 -15.96 14.21
CA ASN A 196 -1.44 -17.36 14.52
C ASN A 196 -1.36 -18.27 13.28
N TRP A 197 -1.07 -17.73 12.11
CA TRP A 197 -0.77 -18.49 10.90
C TRP A 197 0.68 -18.98 10.94
N ALA A 198 0.86 -20.26 11.23
CA ALA A 198 2.16 -20.91 11.38
C ALA A 198 2.68 -21.53 10.06
#